data_f2760cd14e59cbd785a8ea5f0529e434
#
_entry.id   f2760cd14e59cbd785a8ea5f0529e434
#
_cell.length_a   1.000
_cell.length_b   1.000
_cell.length_c   1.000
_cell.angle_alpha   90.00
_cell.angle_beta   90.00
_cell.angle_gamma   90.00
#
_symmetry.space_group_name_H-M   'P 1'
#
loop_
_entity.id
_entity.type
_entity.pdbx_description
1 polymer ?
#
loop_
_entity_poly.entity_id
_entity_poly.type
_entity_poly.pdbx_seq_one_letter_code
_entity_poly.pdbx_strand_id
1 'polypeptide(L)'
;MIGRLNHVAIAVPNALKAAEIYRACGAEVSAAVPLPEHGVITVFVTLPNTKIEFIEPLGDASPIAKFVEKNADGGIHHVCYEVEDILAAREQLKASGARVLGDGEPKIGAHGKPVLFFHPKDFSGALVEIEQV
;
A
#
# COMPACT_ATOMS: atom_id res chain seq x y z
N MET A 1 -0.84 19.59 0.18
CA MET A 1 -0.79 18.66 1.31
C MET A 1 -1.07 17.25 0.82
N ILE A 2 -2.27 16.72 0.89
CA ILE A 2 -2.55 15.45 0.21
C ILE A 2 -2.69 15.70 -1.29
N GLY A 3 -1.89 15.00 -2.06
CA GLY A 3 -1.86 15.13 -3.51
C GLY A 3 -2.64 14.02 -4.22
N ARG A 4 -2.01 13.44 -5.23
CA ARG A 4 -2.64 12.41 -6.07
C ARG A 4 -2.81 11.10 -5.32
N LEU A 5 -3.81 10.30 -5.73
CA LEU A 5 -3.88 8.90 -5.35
C LEU A 5 -2.75 8.14 -6.07
N ASN A 6 -1.77 7.66 -5.31
CA ASN A 6 -0.66 6.92 -5.89
C ASN A 6 -1.08 5.50 -6.28
N HIS A 7 -1.72 4.79 -5.34
CA HIS A 7 -2.21 3.43 -5.62
C HIS A 7 -3.29 3.01 -4.62
N VAL A 8 -3.99 1.95 -5.01
CA VAL A 8 -4.83 1.14 -4.12
C VAL A 8 -4.14 -0.21 -3.97
N ALA A 9 -3.87 -0.62 -2.74
CA ALA A 9 -3.24 -1.91 -2.46
C ALA A 9 -4.29 -2.96 -2.12
N ILE A 10 -4.18 -4.10 -2.78
CA ILE A 10 -5.06 -5.26 -2.59
C ILE A 10 -4.20 -6.44 -2.13
N ALA A 11 -4.50 -6.95 -0.93
CA ALA A 11 -3.80 -8.11 -0.39
C ALA A 11 -4.45 -9.39 -0.90
N VAL A 12 -3.63 -10.31 -1.42
CA VAL A 12 -4.07 -11.53 -2.09
C VAL A 12 -3.16 -12.70 -1.75
N PRO A 13 -3.62 -13.95 -1.90
CA PRO A 13 -2.77 -15.12 -1.72
C PRO A 13 -1.67 -15.25 -2.77
N ASN A 14 -1.89 -14.76 -4.00
CA ASN A 14 -0.94 -14.86 -5.10
C ASN A 14 -1.03 -13.61 -5.98
N ALA A 15 -0.03 -12.76 -5.88
CA ALA A 15 -0.03 -11.44 -6.53
C ALA A 15 0.04 -11.54 -8.06
N LEU A 16 0.89 -12.40 -8.62
CA LEU A 16 0.98 -12.58 -10.08
C LEU A 16 -0.31 -13.12 -10.66
N LYS A 17 -0.91 -14.11 -10.01
CA LYS A 17 -2.17 -14.70 -10.46
C LYS A 17 -3.29 -13.65 -10.43
N ALA A 18 -3.37 -12.85 -9.37
CA ALA A 18 -4.36 -11.78 -9.26
C ALA A 18 -4.24 -10.76 -10.39
N ALA A 19 -3.02 -10.46 -10.83
CA ALA A 19 -2.77 -9.47 -11.88
C ALA A 19 -3.07 -9.98 -13.31
N GLU A 20 -3.23 -11.29 -13.50
CA GLU A 20 -3.43 -11.87 -14.85
C GLU A 20 -4.68 -11.32 -15.56
N ILE A 21 -5.78 -11.12 -14.84
CA ILE A 21 -7.00 -10.58 -15.44
C ILE A 21 -6.79 -9.15 -15.97
N TYR A 22 -5.99 -8.36 -15.27
CA TYR A 22 -5.65 -7.01 -15.72
C TYR A 22 -4.76 -7.04 -16.96
N ARG A 23 -3.78 -7.96 -16.98
CA ARG A 23 -2.94 -8.15 -18.17
C ARG A 23 -3.76 -8.57 -19.39
N ALA A 24 -4.69 -9.50 -19.20
CA ALA A 24 -5.59 -9.94 -20.27
C ALA A 24 -6.46 -8.81 -20.81
N CYS A 25 -6.76 -7.80 -19.99
CA CYS A 25 -7.54 -6.62 -20.39
C CYS A 25 -6.65 -5.48 -20.92
N GLY A 26 -5.36 -5.73 -21.13
CA GLY A 26 -4.46 -4.77 -21.77
C GLY A 26 -3.70 -3.85 -20.83
N ALA A 27 -3.82 -4.04 -19.51
CA ALA A 27 -3.07 -3.24 -18.54
C ALA A 27 -1.60 -3.68 -18.48
N GLU A 28 -0.72 -2.73 -18.16
CA GLU A 28 0.68 -3.00 -17.91
C GLU A 28 0.85 -3.60 -16.51
N VAL A 29 1.50 -4.77 -16.44
CA VAL A 29 1.73 -5.49 -15.19
C VAL A 29 3.22 -5.67 -14.97
N SER A 30 3.70 -5.30 -13.79
CA SER A 30 5.11 -5.43 -13.41
C SER A 30 5.51 -6.88 -13.13
N ALA A 31 6.81 -7.13 -13.01
CA ALA A 31 7.32 -8.35 -12.41
C ALA A 31 6.98 -8.39 -10.92
N ALA A 32 6.97 -9.59 -10.34
CA ALA A 32 6.88 -9.75 -8.89
C ALA A 32 8.21 -9.35 -8.23
N VAL A 33 8.13 -8.52 -7.20
CA VAL A 33 9.30 -8.04 -6.45
C VAL A 33 9.13 -8.35 -4.97
N PRO A 34 10.00 -9.19 -4.39
CA PRO A 34 9.97 -9.44 -2.95
C PRO A 34 10.54 -8.23 -2.20
N LEU A 35 9.87 -7.87 -1.11
CA LEU A 35 10.29 -6.83 -0.18
C LEU A 35 10.39 -7.45 1.22
N PRO A 36 11.53 -8.12 1.54
CA PRO A 36 11.66 -8.86 2.80
C PRO A 36 11.48 -7.99 4.04
N GLU A 37 11.92 -6.75 4.04
CA GLU A 37 11.76 -5.84 5.17
C GLU A 37 10.29 -5.44 5.42
N HIS A 38 9.43 -5.58 4.43
CA HIS A 38 7.99 -5.36 4.57
C HIS A 38 7.20 -6.66 4.67
N GLY A 39 7.86 -7.80 4.46
CA GLY A 39 7.23 -9.11 4.53
C GLY A 39 6.21 -9.38 3.43
N VAL A 40 6.39 -8.80 2.26
CA VAL A 40 5.45 -8.93 1.12
C VAL A 40 6.19 -9.14 -0.20
N ILE A 41 5.45 -9.70 -1.16
CA ILE A 41 5.79 -9.69 -2.58
C ILE A 41 4.83 -8.71 -3.24
N THR A 42 5.32 -7.80 -4.09
CA THR A 42 4.49 -6.80 -4.76
C THR A 42 4.42 -7.03 -6.26
N VAL A 43 3.25 -6.78 -6.85
CA VAL A 43 3.03 -6.68 -8.30
C VAL A 43 2.21 -5.44 -8.55
N PHE A 44 2.69 -4.55 -9.43
CA PHE A 44 1.97 -3.34 -9.79
C PHE A 44 1.25 -3.49 -11.12
N VAL A 45 0.02 -3.00 -11.17
CA VAL A 45 -0.76 -2.82 -12.39
C VAL A 45 -0.88 -1.32 -12.64
N THR A 46 -0.33 -0.85 -13.75
CA THR A 46 -0.39 0.56 -14.12
C THR A 46 -1.66 0.85 -14.89
N LEU A 47 -2.43 1.82 -14.39
CA LEU A 47 -3.64 2.35 -15.02
C LEU A 47 -3.37 3.78 -15.52
N PRO A 48 -4.21 4.34 -16.41
CA PRO A 48 -3.99 5.71 -16.91
C PRO A 48 -3.94 6.78 -15.82
N ASN A 49 -4.65 6.58 -14.70
CA ASN A 49 -4.80 7.58 -13.65
C ASN A 49 -4.20 7.20 -12.29
N THR A 50 -3.84 5.93 -12.08
CA THR A 50 -3.27 5.45 -10.83
C THR A 50 -2.66 4.06 -11.02
N LYS A 51 -2.37 3.37 -9.93
CA LYS A 51 -1.89 1.98 -9.93
C LYS A 51 -2.69 1.14 -8.96
N ILE A 52 -2.76 -0.15 -9.23
CA ILE A 52 -3.15 -1.17 -8.25
C ILE A 52 -1.87 -1.87 -7.80
N GLU A 53 -1.69 -2.00 -6.50
CA GLU A 53 -0.61 -2.79 -5.94
C GLU A 53 -1.18 -4.08 -5.37
N PHE A 54 -0.84 -5.22 -5.97
CA PHE A 54 -1.14 -6.51 -5.34
C PHE A 54 -0.01 -6.84 -4.38
N ILE A 55 -0.36 -7.16 -3.14
CA ILE A 55 0.59 -7.57 -2.11
C ILE A 55 0.25 -8.99 -1.65
N GLU A 56 1.27 -9.82 -1.63
CA GLU A 56 1.21 -11.22 -1.22
C GLU A 56 2.07 -11.41 0.02
N PRO A 57 1.61 -12.17 1.04
CA PRO A 57 2.45 -12.44 2.21
C PRO A 57 3.74 -13.14 1.84
N LEU A 58 4.87 -12.61 2.32
CA LEU A 58 6.17 -13.26 2.19
C LEU A 58 6.49 -13.96 3.52
N GLY A 59 6.09 -15.23 3.61
CA GLY A 59 6.23 -16.04 4.81
C GLY A 59 5.09 -15.88 5.82
N ASP A 60 5.04 -16.80 6.79
CA ASP A 60 3.97 -16.86 7.79
C ASP A 60 4.00 -15.70 8.79
N ALA A 61 5.16 -15.08 8.96
CA ALA A 61 5.34 -13.94 9.84
C ALA A 61 5.02 -12.60 9.18
N SER A 62 4.54 -12.60 7.94
CA SER A 62 4.17 -11.39 7.21
C SER A 62 3.13 -10.59 7.97
N PRO A 63 3.25 -9.24 8.01
CA PRO A 63 2.24 -8.37 8.63
C PRO A 63 0.84 -8.51 8.03
N ILE A 64 0.74 -8.94 6.76
CA ILE A 64 -0.54 -9.11 6.07
C ILE A 64 -1.05 -10.57 6.05
N ALA A 65 -0.32 -11.51 6.67
CA ALA A 65 -0.70 -12.92 6.63
C ALA A 65 -2.10 -13.17 7.20
N LYS A 66 -2.42 -12.56 8.34
CA LYS A 66 -3.75 -12.68 8.97
C LYS A 66 -4.85 -12.04 8.13
N PHE A 67 -4.55 -10.92 7.49
CA PHE A 67 -5.50 -10.25 6.61
C PHE A 67 -5.88 -11.17 5.43
N VAL A 68 -4.89 -11.76 4.78
CA VAL A 68 -5.12 -12.68 3.65
C VAL A 68 -5.84 -13.95 4.10
N GLU A 69 -5.50 -14.47 5.28
CA GLU A 69 -6.20 -15.63 5.86
C GLU A 69 -7.69 -15.37 6.03
N LYS A 70 -8.06 -14.18 6.49
CA LYS A 70 -9.46 -13.75 6.66
C LYS A 70 -10.14 -13.35 5.35
N ASN A 71 -9.37 -13.06 4.31
CA ASN A 71 -9.84 -12.59 3.02
C ASN A 71 -9.21 -13.45 1.92
N ALA A 72 -9.58 -14.73 1.87
CA ALA A 72 -8.96 -15.74 1.01
C ALA A 72 -9.08 -15.41 -0.48
N ASP A 73 -10.09 -14.66 -0.89
CA ASP A 73 -10.28 -14.20 -2.27
C ASP A 73 -9.67 -12.81 -2.52
N GLY A 74 -8.98 -12.27 -1.53
CA GLY A 74 -8.39 -10.95 -1.58
C GLY A 74 -9.26 -9.86 -0.97
N GLY A 75 -8.66 -8.72 -0.67
CA GLY A 75 -9.34 -7.56 -0.14
C GLY A 75 -8.49 -6.31 -0.24
N ILE A 76 -9.15 -5.16 -0.33
CA ILE A 76 -8.44 -3.87 -0.30
C ILE A 76 -7.79 -3.72 1.07
N HIS A 77 -6.46 -3.51 1.07
CA HIS A 77 -5.67 -3.38 2.29
C HIS A 77 -5.43 -1.93 2.67
N HIS A 78 -5.05 -1.10 1.71
CA HIS A 78 -4.82 0.33 1.95
C HIS A 78 -4.94 1.16 0.68
N VAL A 79 -5.01 2.48 0.87
CA VAL A 79 -4.89 3.46 -0.20
C VAL A 79 -3.68 4.34 0.09
N CYS A 80 -2.96 4.76 -0.94
CA CYS A 80 -1.76 5.57 -0.81
C CYS A 80 -1.94 6.90 -1.53
N TYR A 81 -1.68 8.00 -0.80
CA TYR A 81 -1.67 9.36 -1.34
C TYR A 81 -0.26 9.90 -1.42
N GLU A 82 0.01 10.71 -2.43
CA GLU A 82 1.29 11.41 -2.59
C GLU A 82 1.30 12.68 -1.76
N VAL A 83 2.47 12.98 -1.18
CA VAL A 83 2.73 14.24 -0.47
C VAL A 83 4.09 14.80 -0.90
N GLU A 84 4.27 16.10 -0.82
CA GLU A 84 5.55 16.72 -1.18
C GLU A 84 6.59 16.61 -0.06
N ASP A 85 6.15 16.78 1.19
CA ASP A 85 6.99 16.73 2.39
C ASP A 85 6.32 15.84 3.42
N ILE A 86 6.86 14.64 3.62
CA ILE A 86 6.24 13.63 4.48
C ILE A 86 6.24 14.02 5.95
N LEU A 87 7.26 14.75 6.41
CA LEU A 87 7.31 15.18 7.80
C LEU A 87 6.29 16.28 8.08
N ALA A 88 6.17 17.25 7.16
CA ALA A 88 5.14 18.29 7.26
C ALA A 88 3.73 17.70 7.17
N ALA A 89 3.52 16.75 6.26
CA ALA A 89 2.23 16.05 6.12
C ALA A 89 1.89 15.24 7.39
N ARG A 90 2.88 14.56 7.97
CA ARG A 90 2.70 13.83 9.24
C ARG A 90 2.20 14.77 10.34
N GLU A 91 2.87 15.90 10.54
CA GLU A 91 2.50 16.83 11.60
C GLU A 91 1.11 17.44 11.37
N GLN A 92 0.79 17.76 10.14
CA GLN A 92 -0.53 18.32 9.80
C GLN A 92 -1.65 17.29 10.02
N LEU A 93 -1.44 16.03 9.64
CA LEU A 93 -2.40 14.96 9.87
C LEU A 93 -2.57 14.67 11.36
N LYS A 94 -1.47 14.63 12.12
CA LYS A 94 -1.54 14.48 13.58
C LYS A 94 -2.31 15.63 14.23
N ALA A 95 -2.06 16.86 13.82
CA ALA A 95 -2.79 18.02 14.33
C ALA A 95 -4.29 17.97 13.99
N SER A 96 -4.66 17.27 12.93
CA SER A 96 -6.05 17.04 12.53
C SER A 96 -6.69 15.83 13.23
N GLY A 97 -5.96 15.15 14.11
CA GLY A 97 -6.45 14.02 14.90
C GLY A 97 -6.12 12.63 14.35
N ALA A 98 -5.39 12.53 13.25
CA ALA A 98 -5.00 11.25 12.69
C ALA A 98 -3.84 10.62 13.47
N ARG A 99 -3.92 9.31 13.70
CA ARG A 99 -2.88 8.55 14.41
C ARG A 99 -1.93 7.90 13.42
N VAL A 100 -0.64 8.27 13.52
CA VAL A 100 0.40 7.58 12.76
C VAL A 100 0.71 6.22 13.39
N LEU A 101 0.91 5.19 12.56
CA LEU A 101 1.23 3.85 13.02
C LEU A 101 2.74 3.66 13.18
N GLY A 102 3.11 2.63 13.95
CA GLY A 102 4.50 2.31 14.22
C GLY A 102 5.15 3.34 15.14
N ASP A 103 6.43 3.61 14.90
CA ASP A 103 7.20 4.60 15.66
C ASP A 103 6.99 6.04 15.16
N GLY A 104 6.19 6.19 14.11
CA GLY A 104 5.92 7.51 13.51
C GLY A 104 7.03 8.04 12.60
N GLU A 105 8.08 7.26 12.40
CA GLU A 105 9.18 7.65 11.51
C GLU A 105 9.01 7.04 10.12
N PRO A 106 9.27 7.82 9.04
CA PRO A 106 9.15 7.31 7.68
C PRO A 106 10.07 6.11 7.42
N LYS A 107 9.55 5.13 6.69
CA LYS A 107 10.30 3.97 6.18
C LYS A 107 10.34 4.06 4.65
N ILE A 108 11.28 3.35 4.04
CA ILE A 108 11.36 3.29 2.59
C ILE A 108 10.36 2.25 2.08
N GLY A 109 9.45 2.66 1.21
CA GLY A 109 8.41 1.81 0.63
C GLY A 109 8.82 1.16 -0.70
N ALA A 110 7.83 0.58 -1.38
CA ALA A 110 8.02 -0.19 -2.60
C ALA A 110 8.65 0.59 -3.76
N HIS A 111 8.45 1.91 -3.79
CA HIS A 111 9.01 2.79 -4.83
C HIS A 111 10.37 3.40 -4.44
N GLY A 112 10.97 2.96 -3.34
CA GLY A 112 12.22 3.54 -2.85
C GLY A 112 12.06 4.92 -2.23
N LYS A 113 10.85 5.29 -1.84
CA LYS A 113 10.49 6.60 -1.30
C LYS A 113 10.00 6.50 0.14
N PRO A 114 10.15 7.58 0.94
CA PRO A 114 9.63 7.58 2.31
C PRO A 114 8.12 7.41 2.37
N VAL A 115 7.66 6.53 3.27
CA VAL A 115 6.23 6.28 3.50
C VAL A 115 5.91 6.29 4.98
N LEU A 116 4.64 6.58 5.29
CA LEU A 116 4.03 6.45 6.62
C LEU A 116 2.63 5.90 6.49
N PHE A 117 2.18 5.16 7.51
CA PHE A 117 0.82 4.63 7.58
C PHE A 117 0.04 5.29 8.71
N PHE A 118 -1.26 5.48 8.49
CA PHE A 118 -2.19 6.08 9.44
C PHE A 118 -3.33 5.14 9.75
N HIS A 119 -3.81 5.24 11.00
CA HIS A 119 -4.81 4.32 11.55
C HIS A 119 -6.15 4.42 10.81
N PRO A 120 -6.75 3.26 10.43
CA PRO A 120 -8.00 3.26 9.65
C PRO A 120 -9.19 3.89 10.37
N LYS A 121 -9.21 3.91 11.70
CA LYS A 121 -10.30 4.57 12.46
C LYS A 121 -10.39 6.07 12.19
N ASP A 122 -9.29 6.70 11.76
CA ASP A 122 -9.26 8.13 11.49
C ASP A 122 -9.54 8.45 10.01
N PHE A 123 -9.70 7.41 9.18
CA PHE A 123 -9.91 7.51 7.74
C PHE A 123 -11.07 6.64 7.27
N SER A 124 -12.15 6.63 8.04
CA SER A 124 -13.41 5.95 7.69
C SER A 124 -13.27 4.45 7.41
N GLY A 125 -12.34 3.79 8.11
CA GLY A 125 -12.13 2.36 8.02
C GLY A 125 -11.08 1.92 7.00
N ALA A 126 -10.46 2.85 6.29
CA ALA A 126 -9.38 2.55 5.35
C ALA A 126 -8.01 2.81 5.97
N LEU A 127 -7.12 1.84 5.94
CA LEU A 127 -5.71 2.08 6.24
C LEU A 127 -5.16 3.03 5.16
N VAL A 128 -4.50 4.09 5.58
CA VAL A 128 -3.98 5.12 4.67
C VAL A 128 -2.46 5.15 4.73
N GLU A 129 -1.84 5.10 3.56
CA GLU A 129 -0.42 5.34 3.37
C GLU A 129 -0.23 6.73 2.77
N ILE A 130 0.83 7.43 3.17
CA ILE A 130 1.33 8.60 2.44
C ILE A 130 2.75 8.30 1.96
N GLU A 131 3.05 8.73 0.74
CA GLU A 131 4.35 8.53 0.09
C GLU A 131 4.88 9.87 -0.39
N GLN A 132 6.14 10.17 -0.05
CA GLN A 132 6.77 11.39 -0.53
C GLN A 132 7.15 11.25 -2.00
N VAL A 133 6.79 12.22 -2.81
CA VAL A 133 7.15 12.27 -4.23
C VAL A 133 8.53 12.87 -4.49
#